data_ebdebdd73b912e50aaa15632aca7fab6
#
_entry.id   ebdebdd73b912e50aaa15632aca7fab6
#
_cell.length_a   1.000
_cell.length_b   1.000
_cell.length_c   1.000
_cell.angle_alpha   90.00
_cell.angle_beta   90.00
_cell.angle_gamma   90.00
#
_symmetry.space_group_name_H-M   'P 1'
#
loop_
_entity.id
_entity.type
_entity.pdbx_description
1 polymer ?
#
loop_
_entity_poly.entity_id
_entity_poly.type
_entity_poly.pdbx_seq_one_letter_code
_entity_poly.pdbx_strand_id
1 'polypeptide(L)'
;MHQEKKMLAHISEDGTRVQTVADHLQGTAVLCGQFAAAFDAQQQGTWLGLLHDIGKYSTKFQKRLQGGEKVDHSTAGAQVAARYGQIPLAFAIAGHHSGLPDGGGRSDTAQDATMFGRLKKSVEPYTQWTNEIKLPSIPPQPEMMKENRFTQAFYTRMLYSCLVDADYLDTENFMSSPKARGQGQTMDELLKRLNQYTAKWSHPQGTLNQRRSSILSACTTAGQTGRRGLYSLTVPTGGGKT
;
A
#
# COMPACT_ATOMS: atom_id res chain seq x y z
N MET A 1 -5.57 39.98 -11.63
CA MET A 1 -4.86 38.83 -11.01
C MET A 1 -5.81 37.65 -11.08
N HIS A 2 -5.57 36.68 -12.00
CA HIS A 2 -6.30 35.41 -11.98
C HIS A 2 -5.83 34.65 -10.73
N GLN A 3 -6.71 34.45 -9.73
CA GLN A 3 -6.46 33.46 -8.70
C GLN A 3 -6.33 32.10 -9.39
N GLU A 4 -5.15 31.50 -9.40
CA GLU A 4 -4.98 30.13 -9.88
C GLU A 4 -5.92 29.23 -9.07
N LYS A 5 -6.82 28.58 -9.78
CA LYS A 5 -7.81 27.68 -9.17
C LYS A 5 -7.07 26.46 -8.59
N LYS A 6 -6.99 26.41 -7.27
CA LYS A 6 -6.37 25.27 -6.57
C LYS A 6 -7.09 23.97 -6.94
N MET A 7 -6.31 22.95 -7.29
CA MET A 7 -6.82 21.61 -7.61
C MET A 7 -6.97 20.81 -6.32
N LEU A 8 -8.16 20.25 -6.07
CA LEU A 8 -8.50 19.58 -4.80
C LEU A 8 -8.36 18.07 -4.92
N ALA A 9 -7.80 17.46 -3.88
CA ALA A 9 -7.73 16.01 -3.70
C ALA A 9 -8.92 15.50 -2.89
N HIS A 10 -9.21 16.18 -1.78
CA HIS A 10 -10.25 15.80 -0.83
C HIS A 10 -11.03 17.01 -0.31
N ILE A 11 -12.28 16.76 0.08
CA ILE A 11 -13.15 17.71 0.78
C ILE A 11 -13.66 16.96 2.01
N SER A 12 -13.60 17.57 3.20
CA SER A 12 -14.13 16.96 4.42
C SER A 12 -15.64 16.72 4.31
N GLU A 13 -16.17 15.77 5.08
CA GLU A 13 -17.59 15.39 5.04
C GLU A 13 -18.53 16.58 5.30
N ASP A 14 -18.11 17.51 6.18
CA ASP A 14 -18.84 18.73 6.48
C ASP A 14 -18.63 19.86 5.45
N GLY A 15 -17.79 19.65 4.44
CA GLY A 15 -17.47 20.62 3.39
C GLY A 15 -16.61 21.80 3.85
N THR A 16 -16.18 21.86 5.12
CA THR A 16 -15.47 23.04 5.69
C THR A 16 -13.98 23.07 5.40
N ARG A 17 -13.37 21.91 5.16
CA ARG A 17 -11.94 21.77 4.87
C ARG A 17 -11.71 21.18 3.50
N VAL A 18 -10.64 21.62 2.85
CA VAL A 18 -10.20 21.10 1.56
C VAL A 18 -8.72 20.77 1.64
N GLN A 19 -8.32 19.68 0.99
CA GLN A 19 -6.92 19.33 0.79
C GLN A 19 -6.61 19.51 -0.70
N THR A 20 -5.51 20.21 -1.02
CA THR A 20 -5.08 20.33 -2.41
C THR A 20 -4.45 19.04 -2.90
N VAL A 21 -4.41 18.83 -4.22
CA VAL A 21 -3.70 17.68 -4.79
C VAL A 21 -2.21 17.75 -4.43
N ALA A 22 -1.61 18.93 -4.47
CA ALA A 22 -0.21 19.10 -4.09
C ALA A 22 0.06 18.69 -2.63
N ASP A 23 -0.76 19.16 -1.68
CA ASP A 23 -0.60 18.81 -0.26
C ASP A 23 -0.71 17.29 -0.03
N HIS A 24 -1.72 16.66 -0.65
CA HIS A 24 -1.93 15.22 -0.58
C HIS A 24 -0.75 14.42 -1.14
N LEU A 25 -0.28 14.77 -2.34
CA LEU A 25 0.86 14.10 -2.97
C LEU A 25 2.14 14.25 -2.13
N GLN A 26 2.39 15.43 -1.57
CA GLN A 26 3.56 15.68 -0.71
C GLN A 26 3.44 14.94 0.62
N GLY A 27 2.28 14.96 1.28
CA GLY A 27 2.03 14.22 2.52
C GLY A 27 2.23 12.72 2.33
N THR A 28 1.62 12.16 1.29
CA THR A 28 1.79 10.75 0.93
C THR A 28 3.25 10.42 0.59
N ALA A 29 3.97 11.31 -0.11
CA ALA A 29 5.37 11.08 -0.46
C ALA A 29 6.29 11.01 0.76
N VAL A 30 6.06 11.85 1.75
CA VAL A 30 6.82 11.82 3.03
C VAL A 30 6.59 10.49 3.74
N LEU A 31 5.33 10.09 3.94
CA LEU A 31 4.99 8.84 4.62
C LEU A 31 5.50 7.61 3.86
N CYS A 32 5.24 7.54 2.56
CA CYS A 32 5.66 6.41 1.73
C CYS A 32 7.18 6.28 1.68
N GLY A 33 7.91 7.41 1.59
CA GLY A 33 9.37 7.42 1.68
C GLY A 33 9.89 6.91 3.02
N GLN A 34 9.25 7.31 4.14
CA GLN A 34 9.60 6.82 5.48
C GLN A 34 9.38 5.31 5.61
N PHE A 35 8.25 4.78 5.12
CA PHE A 35 7.97 3.35 5.17
C PHE A 35 8.92 2.54 4.30
N ALA A 36 9.18 3.01 3.09
CA ALA A 36 10.10 2.34 2.17
C ALA A 36 11.57 2.41 2.59
N ALA A 37 11.95 3.34 3.47
CA ALA A 37 13.31 3.42 4.04
C ALA A 37 13.70 2.15 4.80
N ALA A 38 12.72 1.39 5.34
CA ALA A 38 12.98 0.14 6.05
C ALA A 38 13.65 -0.96 5.18
N PHE A 39 13.62 -0.82 3.86
CA PHE A 39 14.27 -1.71 2.89
C PHE A 39 15.04 -0.93 1.81
N ASP A 40 15.64 0.20 2.18
CA ASP A 40 16.52 1.04 1.36
C ASP A 40 15.85 1.60 0.09
N ALA A 41 14.52 1.77 0.11
CA ALA A 41 13.73 2.25 -1.02
C ALA A 41 13.08 3.63 -0.81
N GLN A 42 13.66 4.49 0.03
CA GLN A 42 13.10 5.80 0.37
C GLN A 42 12.79 6.65 -0.88
N GLN A 43 13.72 6.70 -1.86
CA GLN A 43 13.52 7.49 -3.06
C GLN A 43 12.35 6.97 -3.91
N GLN A 44 12.22 5.64 -4.02
CA GLN A 44 11.10 4.99 -4.70
C GLN A 44 9.77 5.31 -4.00
N GLY A 45 9.75 5.23 -2.66
CA GLY A 45 8.59 5.61 -1.86
C GLY A 45 8.18 7.08 -2.07
N THR A 46 9.15 7.99 -2.09
CA THR A 46 8.89 9.41 -2.39
C THR A 46 8.27 9.58 -3.78
N TRP A 47 8.81 8.92 -4.80
CA TRP A 47 8.26 8.95 -6.16
C TRP A 47 6.85 8.39 -6.24
N LEU A 48 6.57 7.30 -5.52
CA LEU A 48 5.24 6.71 -5.44
C LEU A 48 4.22 7.72 -4.93
N GLY A 49 4.50 8.35 -3.78
CA GLY A 49 3.60 9.34 -3.20
C GLY A 49 3.40 10.56 -4.09
N LEU A 50 4.45 11.05 -4.77
CA LEU A 50 4.33 12.21 -5.65
C LEU A 50 3.56 11.93 -6.94
N LEU A 51 3.48 10.67 -7.40
CA LEU A 51 2.89 10.32 -8.69
C LEU A 51 1.54 9.63 -8.61
N HIS A 52 1.20 8.98 -7.48
CA HIS A 52 0.07 8.05 -7.45
C HIS A 52 -1.24 8.67 -7.93
N ASP A 53 -1.48 9.90 -7.59
CA ASP A 53 -2.75 10.60 -7.79
C ASP A 53 -2.66 11.87 -8.65
N ILE A 54 -1.62 12.01 -9.49
CA ILE A 54 -1.50 13.18 -10.39
C ILE A 54 -2.67 13.30 -11.37
N GLY A 55 -3.39 12.22 -11.65
CA GLY A 55 -4.63 12.26 -12.45
C GLY A 55 -5.75 13.06 -11.79
N LYS A 56 -5.68 13.34 -10.49
CA LYS A 56 -6.61 14.23 -9.78
C LYS A 56 -6.54 15.69 -10.29
N TYR A 57 -5.48 16.08 -10.99
CA TYR A 57 -5.39 17.37 -11.67
C TYR A 57 -6.32 17.50 -12.88
N SER A 58 -6.95 16.44 -13.34
CA SER A 58 -7.88 16.50 -14.47
C SER A 58 -9.18 17.23 -14.12
N THR A 59 -9.69 18.00 -15.09
CA THR A 59 -10.98 18.70 -14.93
C THR A 59 -12.13 17.73 -14.62
N LYS A 60 -12.07 16.52 -15.15
CA LYS A 60 -13.08 15.48 -14.92
C LYS A 60 -13.09 15.02 -13.45
N PHE A 61 -11.88 14.86 -12.84
CA PHE A 61 -11.79 14.54 -11.43
C PHE A 61 -12.30 15.68 -10.55
N GLN A 62 -11.99 16.94 -10.89
CA GLN A 62 -12.49 18.08 -10.12
C GLN A 62 -14.03 18.19 -10.15
N LYS A 63 -14.66 17.81 -11.27
CA LYS A 63 -16.13 17.70 -11.35
C LYS A 63 -16.65 16.55 -10.47
N ARG A 64 -15.93 15.42 -10.39
CA ARG A 64 -16.32 14.30 -9.53
C ARG A 64 -16.44 14.69 -8.06
N LEU A 65 -15.57 15.55 -7.55
CA LEU A 65 -15.64 16.02 -6.17
C LEU A 65 -16.94 16.79 -5.86
N GLN A 66 -17.63 17.23 -6.89
CA GLN A 66 -18.92 17.92 -6.83
C GLN A 66 -20.11 17.01 -7.19
N GLY A 67 -19.92 15.68 -7.13
CA GLY A 67 -20.98 14.71 -7.44
C GLY A 67 -20.96 14.15 -8.85
N GLY A 68 -19.87 14.32 -9.61
CA GLY A 68 -19.70 13.72 -10.93
C GLY A 68 -19.35 12.22 -10.92
N GLU A 69 -19.24 11.63 -12.10
CA GLU A 69 -18.93 10.21 -12.31
C GLU A 69 -17.52 9.82 -11.80
N LYS A 70 -17.34 8.52 -11.54
CA LYS A 70 -16.02 7.97 -11.19
C LYS A 70 -15.03 8.16 -12.33
N VAL A 71 -13.82 8.58 -12.00
CA VAL A 71 -12.72 8.85 -12.95
C VAL A 71 -11.50 8.04 -12.55
N ASP A 72 -10.88 7.37 -13.53
CA ASP A 72 -9.57 6.75 -13.36
C ASP A 72 -8.50 7.86 -13.27
N HIS A 73 -7.90 7.99 -12.11
CA HIS A 73 -6.87 9.00 -11.85
C HIS A 73 -5.50 8.37 -11.55
N SER A 74 -5.45 7.06 -11.29
CA SER A 74 -4.20 6.34 -11.00
C SER A 74 -3.40 6.01 -12.27
N THR A 75 -4.07 5.80 -13.41
CA THR A 75 -3.39 5.46 -14.68
C THR A 75 -2.42 6.56 -15.12
N ALA A 76 -2.73 7.83 -14.88
CA ALA A 76 -1.85 8.95 -15.22
C ALA A 76 -0.47 8.82 -14.56
N GLY A 77 -0.43 8.60 -13.25
CA GLY A 77 0.81 8.39 -12.50
C GLY A 77 1.56 7.13 -12.91
N ALA A 78 0.84 6.03 -13.14
CA ALA A 78 1.44 4.79 -13.61
C ALA A 78 2.14 4.96 -14.98
N GLN A 79 1.52 5.69 -15.91
CA GLN A 79 2.14 5.99 -17.22
C GLN A 79 3.37 6.89 -17.08
N VAL A 80 3.36 7.87 -16.16
CA VAL A 80 4.53 8.70 -15.90
C VAL A 80 5.66 7.85 -15.33
N ALA A 81 5.42 7.04 -14.31
CA ALA A 81 6.43 6.15 -13.72
C ALA A 81 7.03 5.19 -14.77
N ALA A 82 6.19 4.59 -15.62
CA ALA A 82 6.63 3.69 -16.68
C ALA A 82 7.52 4.40 -17.73
N ARG A 83 7.21 5.64 -18.10
CA ARG A 83 8.05 6.46 -19.02
C ARG A 83 9.46 6.71 -18.48
N TYR A 84 9.60 6.78 -17.16
CA TYR A 84 10.91 6.88 -16.49
C TYR A 84 11.55 5.50 -16.22
N GLY A 85 11.02 4.42 -16.78
CA GLY A 85 11.53 3.06 -16.58
C GLY A 85 11.25 2.47 -15.20
N GLN A 86 10.44 3.14 -14.37
CA GLN A 86 10.13 2.74 -13.00
C GLN A 86 8.93 1.77 -12.98
N ILE A 87 9.10 0.59 -13.56
CA ILE A 87 8.00 -0.40 -13.72
C ILE A 87 7.40 -0.86 -12.38
N PRO A 88 8.18 -1.19 -11.32
CA PRO A 88 7.60 -1.53 -10.02
C PRO A 88 6.71 -0.42 -9.46
N LEU A 89 7.12 0.85 -9.61
CA LEU A 89 6.33 1.99 -9.19
C LEU A 89 5.05 2.10 -10.01
N ALA A 90 5.15 1.90 -11.32
CA ALA A 90 3.98 1.93 -12.20
C ALA A 90 2.92 0.90 -11.80
N PHE A 91 3.33 -0.33 -11.44
CA PHE A 91 2.44 -1.36 -10.91
C PHE A 91 1.79 -0.94 -9.59
N ALA A 92 2.57 -0.45 -8.64
CA ALA A 92 2.07 -0.01 -7.34
C ALA A 92 1.05 1.12 -7.50
N ILE A 93 1.35 2.13 -8.32
CA ILE A 93 0.45 3.25 -8.61
C ILE A 93 -0.82 2.74 -9.32
N ALA A 94 -0.69 1.88 -10.33
CA ALA A 94 -1.84 1.35 -11.03
C ALA A 94 -2.80 0.60 -10.11
N GLY A 95 -2.25 -0.06 -9.09
CA GLY A 95 -2.98 -0.98 -8.21
C GLY A 95 -3.55 -0.37 -6.94
N HIS A 96 -3.15 0.84 -6.51
CA HIS A 96 -3.38 1.31 -5.13
C HIS A 96 -4.86 1.37 -4.70
N HIS A 97 -5.80 1.48 -5.64
CA HIS A 97 -7.23 1.41 -5.34
C HIS A 97 -7.89 0.04 -5.60
N SER A 98 -7.27 -0.85 -6.38
CA SER A 98 -7.94 -2.06 -6.87
C SER A 98 -7.13 -3.35 -6.72
N GLY A 99 -5.93 -3.26 -6.15
CA GLY A 99 -4.96 -4.35 -6.12
C GLY A 99 -4.02 -4.33 -7.33
N LEU A 100 -2.87 -4.98 -7.17
CA LEU A 100 -1.87 -5.06 -8.24
C LEU A 100 -2.45 -5.79 -9.45
N PRO A 101 -2.42 -5.17 -10.65
CA PRO A 101 -2.90 -5.82 -11.87
C PRO A 101 -1.94 -6.93 -12.31
N ASP A 102 -2.46 -7.85 -13.13
CA ASP A 102 -1.61 -8.76 -13.90
C ASP A 102 -0.75 -7.99 -14.91
N GLY A 103 0.44 -8.53 -15.23
CA GLY A 103 1.36 -7.90 -16.17
C GLY A 103 0.74 -7.73 -17.55
N GLY A 104 0.16 -8.82 -18.07
CA GLY A 104 -0.33 -8.89 -19.43
C GLY A 104 0.78 -9.08 -20.48
N GLY A 105 0.49 -8.71 -21.71
CA GLY A 105 1.38 -8.87 -22.84
C GLY A 105 1.37 -7.70 -23.82
N ARG A 106 2.32 -7.71 -24.76
CA ARG A 106 2.43 -6.63 -25.77
C ARG A 106 1.21 -6.52 -26.70
N SER A 107 0.47 -7.62 -26.84
CA SER A 107 -0.77 -7.70 -27.64
C SER A 107 -1.97 -7.08 -26.96
N ASP A 108 -1.92 -6.87 -25.64
CA ASP A 108 -3.04 -6.29 -24.89
C ASP A 108 -3.39 -4.90 -25.41
N THR A 109 -4.67 -4.60 -25.38
CA THR A 109 -5.25 -3.32 -25.79
C THR A 109 -5.59 -2.45 -24.57
N ALA A 110 -6.02 -1.22 -24.78
CA ALA A 110 -6.44 -0.33 -23.68
C ALA A 110 -7.68 -0.84 -22.91
N GLN A 111 -8.40 -1.83 -23.42
CA GLN A 111 -9.57 -2.47 -22.79
C GLN A 111 -9.19 -3.59 -21.84
N ASP A 112 -7.98 -4.14 -21.97
CA ASP A 112 -7.52 -5.24 -21.13
C ASP A 112 -7.18 -4.75 -19.72
N ALA A 113 -7.61 -5.52 -18.71
CA ALA A 113 -7.40 -5.21 -17.29
C ALA A 113 -6.00 -5.59 -16.79
N THR A 114 -4.99 -5.38 -17.62
CA THR A 114 -3.58 -5.70 -17.35
C THR A 114 -2.75 -4.42 -17.26
N MET A 115 -1.52 -4.54 -16.77
CA MET A 115 -0.60 -3.40 -16.75
C MET A 115 -0.29 -2.91 -18.17
N PHE A 116 -0.03 -3.82 -19.13
CA PHE A 116 0.19 -3.45 -20.53
C PHE A 116 -1.02 -2.75 -21.15
N GLY A 117 -2.24 -3.23 -20.88
CA GLY A 117 -3.46 -2.58 -21.30
C GLY A 117 -3.61 -1.20 -20.68
N ARG A 118 -3.37 -1.09 -19.37
CA ARG A 118 -3.48 0.17 -18.63
C ARG A 118 -2.52 1.24 -19.14
N LEU A 119 -1.28 0.87 -19.50
CA LEU A 119 -0.31 1.81 -20.06
C LEU A 119 -0.70 2.36 -21.43
N LYS A 120 -1.60 1.68 -22.16
CA LYS A 120 -2.13 2.12 -23.46
C LYS A 120 -3.42 2.96 -23.36
N LYS A 121 -4.00 3.09 -22.15
CA LYS A 121 -5.21 3.89 -21.95
C LYS A 121 -4.97 5.37 -22.26
N SER A 122 -5.94 5.99 -22.93
CA SER A 122 -6.04 7.44 -22.94
C SER A 122 -6.47 7.92 -21.56
N VAL A 123 -5.80 8.94 -21.04
CA VAL A 123 -6.11 9.56 -19.74
C VAL A 123 -6.56 11.00 -19.95
N GLU A 124 -7.40 11.49 -19.05
CA GLU A 124 -7.84 12.88 -19.07
C GLU A 124 -6.63 13.82 -18.90
N PRO A 125 -6.63 15.02 -19.53
CA PRO A 125 -5.52 15.96 -19.37
C PRO A 125 -5.26 16.34 -17.92
N TYR A 126 -4.01 16.23 -17.49
CA TYR A 126 -3.58 16.46 -16.11
C TYR A 126 -2.25 17.24 -16.01
N THR A 127 -1.86 17.93 -17.06
CA THR A 127 -0.52 18.55 -17.21
C THR A 127 -0.18 19.59 -16.14
N GLN A 128 -1.18 20.17 -15.48
CA GLN A 128 -0.97 21.19 -14.43
C GLN A 128 -0.12 20.68 -13.25
N TRP A 129 -0.07 19.36 -13.02
CA TRP A 129 0.73 18.81 -11.92
C TRP A 129 2.21 19.22 -11.97
N THR A 130 2.79 19.42 -13.16
CA THR A 130 4.21 19.79 -13.32
C THR A 130 4.53 21.20 -12.82
N ASN A 131 3.51 22.05 -12.65
CA ASN A 131 3.68 23.39 -12.10
C ASN A 131 3.84 23.37 -10.58
N GLU A 132 3.20 22.41 -9.91
CA GLU A 132 3.14 22.33 -8.45
C GLU A 132 4.06 21.24 -7.89
N ILE A 133 4.26 20.14 -8.62
CA ILE A 133 5.04 18.97 -8.19
C ILE A 133 6.34 18.88 -9.00
N LYS A 134 7.46 18.93 -8.29
CA LYS A 134 8.79 18.68 -8.87
C LYS A 134 9.27 17.31 -8.43
N LEU A 135 9.50 16.41 -9.39
CA LEU A 135 10.09 15.12 -9.10
C LEU A 135 11.57 15.29 -8.73
N PRO A 136 12.04 14.61 -7.66
CA PRO A 136 13.49 14.52 -7.41
C PRO A 136 14.16 13.68 -8.50
N SER A 137 15.48 13.45 -8.36
CA SER A 137 16.22 12.58 -9.28
C SER A 137 15.56 11.21 -9.42
N ILE A 138 15.66 10.63 -10.62
CA ILE A 138 15.11 9.29 -10.91
C ILE A 138 15.71 8.29 -9.92
N PRO A 139 14.89 7.51 -9.17
CA PRO A 139 15.41 6.53 -8.24
C PRO A 139 16.24 5.46 -8.95
N PRO A 140 17.37 5.04 -8.37
CA PRO A 140 18.15 3.95 -8.93
C PRO A 140 17.35 2.64 -8.89
N GLN A 141 17.60 1.76 -9.85
CA GLN A 141 17.05 0.39 -9.80
C GLN A 141 17.86 -0.40 -8.77
N PRO A 142 17.20 -0.98 -7.73
CA PRO A 142 17.90 -1.81 -6.76
C PRO A 142 18.55 -3.04 -7.42
N GLU A 143 19.75 -3.43 -6.95
CA GLU A 143 20.45 -4.60 -7.50
C GLU A 143 19.60 -5.88 -7.45
N MET A 144 18.80 -6.06 -6.39
CA MET A 144 17.89 -7.20 -6.24
C MET A 144 16.90 -7.33 -7.40
N MET A 145 16.62 -6.26 -8.13
CA MET A 145 15.74 -6.31 -9.31
C MET A 145 16.35 -7.05 -10.48
N LYS A 146 17.65 -7.34 -10.44
CA LYS A 146 18.37 -8.15 -11.45
C LYS A 146 18.34 -9.64 -11.13
N GLU A 147 17.94 -10.07 -9.94
CA GLU A 147 18.02 -11.46 -9.50
C GLU A 147 17.00 -12.35 -10.21
N ASN A 148 15.74 -12.30 -9.79
CA ASN A 148 14.71 -13.18 -10.31
C ASN A 148 13.32 -12.55 -10.22
N ARG A 149 12.34 -13.18 -10.88
CA ARG A 149 10.97 -12.67 -10.94
C ARG A 149 10.26 -12.64 -9.58
N PHE A 150 10.59 -13.57 -8.70
CA PHE A 150 10.01 -13.60 -7.35
C PHE A 150 10.45 -12.36 -6.55
N THR A 151 11.75 -12.07 -6.54
CA THR A 151 12.31 -10.89 -5.87
C THR A 151 11.71 -9.59 -6.43
N GLN A 152 11.59 -9.50 -7.76
CA GLN A 152 10.94 -8.35 -8.42
C GLN A 152 9.47 -8.19 -7.98
N ALA A 153 8.72 -9.27 -7.97
CA ALA A 153 7.31 -9.26 -7.56
C ALA A 153 7.16 -8.95 -6.06
N PHE A 154 8.03 -9.47 -5.22
CA PHE A 154 8.03 -9.20 -3.79
C PHE A 154 8.36 -7.72 -3.50
N TYR A 155 9.41 -7.20 -4.11
CA TYR A 155 9.77 -5.79 -4.00
C TYR A 155 8.63 -4.86 -4.43
N THR A 156 7.98 -5.16 -5.56
CA THR A 156 6.80 -4.41 -6.03
C THR A 156 5.67 -4.43 -5.01
N ARG A 157 5.41 -5.56 -4.35
CA ARG A 157 4.41 -5.68 -3.29
C ARG A 157 4.77 -4.87 -2.05
N MET A 158 6.04 -4.83 -1.66
CA MET A 158 6.50 -4.01 -0.55
C MET A 158 6.28 -2.51 -0.83
N LEU A 159 6.64 -2.05 -2.03
CA LEU A 159 6.38 -0.69 -2.46
C LEU A 159 4.89 -0.35 -2.51
N TYR A 160 4.08 -1.28 -3.02
CA TYR A 160 2.63 -1.16 -3.06
C TYR A 160 2.04 -1.00 -1.65
N SER A 161 2.47 -1.83 -0.70
CA SER A 161 2.04 -1.74 0.70
C SER A 161 2.38 -0.37 1.30
N CYS A 162 3.61 0.11 1.08
CA CYS A 162 4.01 1.44 1.56
C CYS A 162 3.14 2.56 0.98
N LEU A 163 2.78 2.47 -0.31
CA LEU A 163 1.93 3.47 -0.94
C LEU A 163 0.51 3.44 -0.38
N VAL A 164 -0.10 2.27 -0.28
CA VAL A 164 -1.48 2.13 0.22
C VAL A 164 -1.59 2.62 1.67
N ASP A 165 -0.63 2.26 2.52
CA ASP A 165 -0.61 2.72 3.92
C ASP A 165 -0.42 4.23 4.00
N ALA A 166 0.48 4.80 3.18
CA ALA A 166 0.78 6.23 3.18
C ALA A 166 -0.41 7.06 2.70
N ASP A 167 -1.05 6.66 1.61
CA ASP A 167 -2.25 7.30 1.04
C ASP A 167 -3.42 7.26 2.03
N TYR A 168 -3.65 6.09 2.64
CA TYR A 168 -4.68 5.94 3.67
C TYR A 168 -4.42 6.87 4.86
N LEU A 169 -3.19 6.91 5.37
CA LEU A 169 -2.84 7.71 6.54
C LEU A 169 -2.91 9.22 6.28
N ASP A 170 -2.46 9.67 5.11
CA ASP A 170 -2.56 11.07 4.72
C ASP A 170 -4.03 11.48 4.61
N THR A 171 -4.86 10.66 3.97
CA THR A 171 -6.30 10.88 3.84
C THR A 171 -6.99 10.84 5.21
N GLU A 172 -6.69 9.87 6.08
CA GLU A 172 -7.24 9.79 7.44
C GLU A 172 -6.90 11.03 8.27
N ASN A 173 -5.64 11.49 8.23
CA ASN A 173 -5.20 12.69 8.94
C ASN A 173 -5.94 13.94 8.48
N PHE A 174 -6.28 14.02 7.19
CA PHE A 174 -7.08 15.12 6.67
C PHE A 174 -8.57 14.96 7.04
N MET A 175 -9.17 13.79 6.86
CA MET A 175 -10.61 13.56 7.05
C MET A 175 -11.03 13.52 8.52
N SER A 176 -10.19 12.99 9.38
CA SER A 176 -10.45 12.79 10.81
C SER A 176 -9.49 13.62 11.66
N SER A 177 -9.85 13.92 12.90
CA SER A 177 -8.86 14.35 13.89
C SER A 177 -7.83 13.22 14.07
N PRO A 178 -6.51 13.53 14.19
CA PRO A 178 -5.49 12.51 14.35
C PRO A 178 -5.88 11.56 15.48
N LYS A 179 -6.19 10.31 15.13
CA LYS A 179 -6.39 9.27 16.14
C LYS A 179 -5.02 8.97 16.73
N ALA A 180 -4.85 9.25 18.02
CA ALA A 180 -3.70 8.75 18.74
C ALA A 180 -3.68 7.22 18.54
N ARG A 181 -2.82 6.74 17.64
CA ARG A 181 -2.50 5.32 17.52
C ARG A 181 -1.68 5.02 18.76
N GLY A 182 -2.40 4.63 19.83
CA GLY A 182 -1.84 4.43 21.14
C GLY A 182 -0.66 3.46 21.05
N GLN A 183 0.30 3.63 21.94
CA GLN A 183 1.27 2.58 22.20
C GLN A 183 0.47 1.33 22.51
N GLY A 184 0.49 0.35 21.59
CA GLY A 184 -0.11 -0.94 21.81
C GLY A 184 0.46 -1.55 23.09
N GLN A 185 -0.18 -2.57 23.61
CA GLN A 185 0.38 -3.32 24.72
C GLN A 185 1.75 -3.87 24.33
N THR A 186 2.66 -3.92 25.28
CA THR A 186 3.98 -4.54 25.04
C THR A 186 3.83 -6.01 24.67
N MET A 187 4.80 -6.56 23.94
CA MET A 187 4.78 -7.98 23.60
C MET A 187 4.73 -8.89 24.83
N ASP A 188 5.35 -8.46 25.94
CA ASP A 188 5.33 -9.18 27.21
C ASP A 188 3.90 -9.22 27.81
N GLU A 189 3.18 -8.10 27.76
CA GLU A 189 1.77 -8.05 28.20
C GLU A 189 0.87 -8.92 27.32
N LEU A 190 1.08 -8.89 26.00
CA LEU A 190 0.34 -9.74 25.06
C LEU A 190 0.64 -11.21 25.30
N LEU A 191 1.90 -11.59 25.51
CA LEU A 191 2.31 -12.95 25.84
C LEU A 191 1.69 -13.40 27.16
N LYS A 192 1.72 -12.56 28.20
CA LYS A 192 1.08 -12.84 29.48
C LYS A 192 -0.40 -13.13 29.33
N ARG A 193 -1.14 -12.30 28.56
CA ARG A 193 -2.56 -12.51 28.28
C ARG A 193 -2.81 -13.79 27.48
N LEU A 194 -1.98 -14.08 26.49
CA LEU A 194 -2.07 -15.32 25.71
C LEU A 194 -1.89 -16.54 26.61
N ASN A 195 -0.87 -16.53 27.46
CA ASN A 195 -0.60 -17.63 28.41
C ASN A 195 -1.77 -17.80 29.40
N GLN A 196 -2.33 -16.72 29.92
CA GLN A 196 -3.52 -16.79 30.78
C GLN A 196 -4.73 -17.38 30.04
N TYR A 197 -4.94 -16.97 28.78
CA TYR A 197 -6.05 -17.47 27.97
C TYR A 197 -5.89 -18.97 27.64
N THR A 198 -4.68 -19.42 27.32
CA THR A 198 -4.39 -20.81 26.96
C THR A 198 -4.27 -21.74 28.16
N ALA A 199 -4.09 -21.22 29.38
CA ALA A 199 -4.00 -22.01 30.62
C ALA A 199 -5.21 -22.92 30.85
N LYS A 200 -6.40 -22.53 30.38
CA LYS A 200 -7.61 -23.35 30.44
C LYS A 200 -7.52 -24.66 29.67
N TRP A 201 -6.54 -24.81 28.79
CA TRP A 201 -6.31 -26.01 27.97
C TRP A 201 -5.17 -26.88 28.50
N SER A 202 -4.62 -26.57 29.69
CA SER A 202 -3.52 -27.33 30.31
C SER A 202 -3.90 -28.78 30.68
N HIS A 203 -5.21 -29.04 30.91
CA HIS A 203 -5.73 -30.37 31.25
C HIS A 203 -6.77 -30.83 30.21
N PRO A 204 -6.33 -31.16 28.98
CA PRO A 204 -7.26 -31.48 27.89
C PRO A 204 -7.96 -32.82 28.12
N GLN A 205 -9.31 -32.84 27.97
CA GLN A 205 -10.11 -34.04 28.00
C GLN A 205 -10.32 -34.58 26.58
N GLY A 206 -10.14 -35.90 26.44
CA GLY A 206 -10.33 -36.62 25.17
C GLY A 206 -9.16 -36.47 24.18
N THR A 207 -9.01 -37.46 23.31
CA THR A 207 -7.87 -37.61 22.39
C THR A 207 -7.69 -36.42 21.45
N LEU A 208 -8.77 -35.83 20.95
CA LEU A 208 -8.69 -34.68 20.03
C LEU A 208 -8.09 -33.45 20.73
N ASN A 209 -8.55 -33.15 21.95
CA ASN A 209 -8.06 -31.98 22.69
C ASN A 209 -6.62 -32.20 23.19
N GLN A 210 -6.24 -33.43 23.52
CA GLN A 210 -4.85 -33.78 23.83
C GLN A 210 -3.93 -33.49 22.64
N ARG A 211 -4.35 -33.89 21.41
CA ARG A 211 -3.58 -33.58 20.18
C ARG A 211 -3.49 -32.07 19.94
N ARG A 212 -4.58 -31.32 20.12
CA ARG A 212 -4.58 -29.86 20.00
C ARG A 212 -3.61 -29.18 20.98
N SER A 213 -3.63 -29.61 22.23
CA SER A 213 -2.70 -29.09 23.26
C SER A 213 -1.25 -29.45 22.96
N SER A 214 -0.99 -30.63 22.42
CA SER A 214 0.35 -31.03 21.96
C SER A 214 0.85 -30.14 20.81
N ILE A 215 -0.01 -29.81 19.84
CA ILE A 215 0.31 -28.88 18.75
C ILE A 215 0.62 -27.49 19.31
N LEU A 216 -0.23 -26.96 20.21
CA LEU A 216 0.00 -25.66 20.84
C LEU A 216 1.36 -25.62 21.58
N SER A 217 1.66 -26.66 22.35
CA SER A 217 2.94 -26.79 23.06
C SER A 217 4.13 -26.79 22.08
N ALA A 218 4.02 -27.55 20.98
CA ALA A 218 5.08 -27.60 19.97
C ALA A 218 5.29 -26.22 19.30
N CYS A 219 4.22 -25.50 19.00
CA CYS A 219 4.30 -24.14 18.44
C CYS A 219 4.95 -23.16 19.45
N THR A 220 4.56 -23.23 20.73
CA THR A 220 5.11 -22.38 21.78
C THR A 220 6.59 -22.64 21.96
N THR A 221 7.00 -23.91 22.03
CA THR A 221 8.41 -24.29 22.13
C THR A 221 9.22 -23.81 20.92
N ALA A 222 8.69 -23.99 19.71
CA ALA A 222 9.35 -23.50 18.50
C ALA A 222 9.52 -21.99 18.51
N GLY A 223 8.53 -21.25 19.00
CA GLY A 223 8.62 -19.79 19.16
C GLY A 223 9.65 -19.33 20.20
N GLN A 224 9.85 -20.11 21.29
CA GLN A 224 10.81 -19.80 22.34
C GLN A 224 12.25 -20.14 21.97
N THR A 225 12.46 -21.25 21.27
CA THR A 225 13.79 -21.82 21.01
C THR A 225 14.25 -21.66 19.56
N GLY A 226 13.32 -21.37 18.64
CA GLY A 226 13.59 -21.23 17.23
C GLY A 226 14.27 -19.92 16.86
N ARG A 227 15.02 -19.92 15.76
CA ARG A 227 15.57 -18.69 15.17
C ARG A 227 14.45 -17.88 14.54
N ARG A 228 14.62 -16.57 14.40
CA ARG A 228 13.71 -15.73 13.61
C ARG A 228 13.64 -16.25 12.17
N GLY A 229 12.43 -16.42 11.63
CA GLY A 229 12.25 -16.97 10.29
C GLY A 229 10.80 -17.27 9.98
N LEU A 230 10.60 -17.95 8.85
CA LEU A 230 9.29 -18.43 8.42
C LEU A 230 9.10 -19.88 8.94
N TYR A 231 7.96 -20.10 9.55
CA TYR A 231 7.55 -21.42 10.06
C TYR A 231 6.30 -21.87 9.34
N SER A 232 6.22 -23.15 9.02
CA SER A 232 5.00 -23.76 8.49
C SER A 232 4.35 -24.67 9.54
N LEU A 233 3.02 -24.57 9.66
CA LEU A 233 2.23 -25.46 10.50
C LEU A 233 1.33 -26.32 9.63
N THR A 234 1.65 -27.62 9.52
CA THR A 234 0.87 -28.58 8.73
C THR A 234 0.11 -29.50 9.68
N VAL A 235 -1.18 -29.24 9.85
CA VAL A 235 -2.10 -30.06 10.67
C VAL A 235 -3.41 -30.29 9.94
N PRO A 236 -4.10 -31.42 10.16
CA PRO A 236 -5.40 -31.71 9.56
C PRO A 236 -6.46 -30.64 9.91
N THR A 237 -7.52 -30.60 9.11
CA THR A 237 -8.70 -29.79 9.42
C THR A 237 -9.28 -30.20 10.78
N GLY A 238 -9.64 -29.22 11.60
CA GLY A 238 -10.07 -29.46 12.98
C GLY A 238 -8.93 -29.60 14.00
N GLY A 239 -7.67 -29.51 13.57
CA GLY A 239 -6.49 -29.61 14.44
C GLY A 239 -6.21 -28.38 15.32
N GLY A 240 -7.05 -27.33 15.30
CA GLY A 240 -6.88 -26.15 16.17
C GLY A 240 -5.89 -25.13 15.57
N LYS A 241 -5.95 -24.86 14.28
CA LYS A 241 -5.12 -23.83 13.60
C LYS A 241 -5.55 -22.39 13.87
N THR A 242 -6.73 -22.21 14.44
CA THR A 242 -7.29 -20.89 14.77
C THR A 242 -7.31 -20.66 16.25
#